data_ea447f81f3facd8e6ae46fcdadeea45e
#
_entry.id   ea447f81f3facd8e6ae46fcdadeea45e
#
_cell.length_a   1.000
_cell.length_b   1.000
_cell.length_c   1.000
_cell.angle_alpha   90.00
_cell.angle_beta   90.00
_cell.angle_gamma   90.00
#
_symmetry.space_group_name_H-M   'P 1'
#
loop_
_entity.id
_entity.type
_entity.pdbx_description
1 polymer ?
#
loop_
_entity_poly.entity_id
_entity_poly.type
_entity_poly.pdbx_seq_one_letter_code
_entity_poly.pdbx_strand_id
1 'polypeptide(L)'
;MKTIRQQFTIRATPEEVFLALTNPLAIELWSGYPAVMEAKAGTEFSLFEGDISGRNIKIEPNRQLVQEWDFGEGREPSVVTINLSGEGQKTRVELEHIHVPDEAYEEFVVGWRKYYWNAISDYFK
;
A
#
# COMPACT_ATOMS: atom_id res chain seq x y z
N MET A 1 -17.66 -10.41 1.87
CA MET A 1 -16.29 -10.02 1.47
C MET A 1 -16.31 -9.26 0.17
N LYS A 2 -15.59 -8.17 0.08
CA LYS A 2 -15.59 -7.31 -1.09
C LYS A 2 -14.19 -7.12 -1.65
N THR A 3 -14.13 -6.67 -2.89
CA THR A 3 -12.87 -6.38 -3.59
C THR A 3 -12.84 -4.91 -3.99
N ILE A 4 -11.71 -4.27 -3.73
CA ILE A 4 -11.45 -2.89 -4.16
C ILE A 4 -10.43 -2.94 -5.30
N ARG A 5 -10.73 -2.26 -6.41
CA ARG A 5 -9.79 -2.08 -7.52
C ARG A 5 -9.70 -0.60 -7.85
N GLN A 6 -8.49 -0.08 -7.87
CA GLN A 6 -8.23 1.33 -8.16
C GLN A 6 -6.97 1.45 -9.00
N GLN A 7 -6.89 2.53 -9.76
CA GLN A 7 -5.71 2.85 -10.56
C GLN A 7 -5.29 4.27 -10.28
N PHE A 8 -3.98 4.49 -10.27
CA PHE A 8 -3.40 5.81 -10.04
C PHE A 8 -2.20 6.01 -10.95
N THR A 9 -1.90 7.27 -11.24
CA THR A 9 -0.66 7.64 -11.94
C THR A 9 0.13 8.54 -11.01
N ILE A 10 1.37 8.14 -10.71
CA ILE A 10 2.26 8.88 -9.81
C ILE A 10 3.40 9.47 -10.64
N ARG A 11 3.73 10.73 -10.40
CA ARG A 11 4.83 11.43 -11.09
C ARG A 11 6.20 11.08 -10.51
N ALA A 12 6.53 9.82 -10.58
CA ALA A 12 7.80 9.28 -10.10
C ALA A 12 8.04 7.96 -10.81
N THR A 13 9.28 7.52 -10.86
CA THR A 13 9.63 6.25 -11.49
C THR A 13 9.16 5.08 -10.63
N PRO A 14 8.99 3.88 -11.19
CA PRO A 14 8.64 2.70 -10.40
C PRO A 14 9.60 2.45 -9.23
N GLU A 15 10.88 2.72 -9.43
CA GLU A 15 11.88 2.58 -8.37
C GLU A 15 11.58 3.55 -7.21
N GLU A 16 11.28 4.80 -7.52
CA GLU A 16 10.94 5.81 -6.52
C GLU A 16 9.64 5.48 -5.79
N VAL A 17 8.62 5.05 -6.55
CA VAL A 17 7.33 4.67 -5.95
C VAL A 17 7.50 3.44 -5.05
N PHE A 18 8.25 2.45 -5.49
CA PHE A 18 8.51 1.25 -4.69
C PHE A 18 9.20 1.61 -3.38
N LEU A 19 10.17 2.51 -3.44
CA LEU A 19 10.85 2.99 -2.23
C LEU A 19 9.87 3.69 -1.28
N ALA A 20 8.96 4.49 -1.81
CA ALA A 20 7.93 5.15 -0.99
C ALA A 20 7.00 4.15 -0.31
N LEU A 21 6.82 2.96 -0.89
CA LEU A 21 5.96 1.92 -0.30
C LEU A 21 6.68 1.05 0.74
N THR A 22 8.00 0.97 0.67
CA THR A 22 8.76 -0.03 1.43
C THR A 22 9.84 0.53 2.35
N ASN A 23 10.16 1.81 2.25
CA ASN A 23 11.16 2.44 3.12
C ASN A 23 10.47 3.15 4.29
N PRO A 24 10.80 2.81 5.55
CA PRO A 24 10.11 3.41 6.71
C PRO A 24 10.21 4.93 6.77
N LEU A 25 11.35 5.50 6.41
CA LEU A 25 11.52 6.97 6.44
C LEU A 25 10.66 7.64 5.37
N ALA A 26 10.60 7.06 4.18
CA ALA A 26 9.76 7.60 3.12
C ALA A 26 8.28 7.53 3.52
N ILE A 27 7.86 6.41 4.11
CA ILE A 27 6.49 6.25 4.58
C ILE A 27 6.16 7.28 5.65
N GLU A 28 7.06 7.52 6.59
CA GLU A 28 6.85 8.55 7.61
C GLU A 28 6.66 9.93 6.98
N LEU A 29 7.43 10.24 5.94
CA LEU A 29 7.35 11.54 5.27
C LEU A 29 6.01 11.76 4.57
N TRP A 30 5.47 10.76 3.86
CA TRP A 30 4.20 10.97 3.18
C TRP A 30 2.98 10.69 4.06
N SER A 31 3.09 9.80 5.03
CA SER A 31 1.96 9.47 5.90
C SER A 31 1.83 10.38 7.11
N GLY A 32 2.96 10.95 7.56
CA GLY A 32 3.00 11.74 8.79
C GLY A 32 3.18 10.93 10.05
N TYR A 33 3.38 9.61 9.95
CA TYR A 33 3.49 8.71 11.10
C TYR A 33 4.64 7.74 10.95
N PRO A 34 5.31 7.39 12.06
CA PRO A 34 6.34 6.35 12.02
C PRO A 34 5.77 5.04 11.48
N ALA A 35 6.59 4.30 10.75
CA ALA A 35 6.20 3.05 10.15
C ALA A 35 7.21 1.95 10.45
N VAL A 36 6.75 0.72 10.47
CA VAL A 36 7.60 -0.47 10.50
C VAL A 36 7.45 -1.13 9.14
N MET A 37 8.54 -1.26 8.39
CA MET A 37 8.50 -1.83 7.05
C MET A 37 9.88 -2.31 6.63
N GLU A 38 9.93 -3.48 6.00
CA GLU A 38 11.10 -4.00 5.31
C GLU A 38 10.69 -4.52 3.95
N ALA A 39 11.53 -4.30 2.94
CA ALA A 39 11.27 -4.80 1.59
C ALA A 39 11.68 -6.26 1.48
N LYS A 40 11.08 -7.13 2.29
CA LYS A 40 11.43 -8.54 2.36
C LYS A 40 10.20 -9.37 2.66
N ALA A 41 9.97 -10.42 1.87
CA ALA A 41 8.85 -11.34 2.07
C ALA A 41 8.95 -12.01 3.45
N GLY A 42 7.81 -12.20 4.09
CA GLY A 42 7.70 -12.81 5.41
C GLY A 42 7.87 -11.84 6.58
N THR A 43 8.14 -10.56 6.32
CA THR A 43 8.29 -9.56 7.38
C THR A 43 6.96 -8.93 7.73
N GLU A 44 6.80 -8.56 9.00
CA GLU A 44 5.62 -7.84 9.47
C GLU A 44 5.78 -6.34 9.23
N PHE A 45 4.67 -5.65 9.03
CA PHE A 45 4.67 -4.21 8.86
C PHE A 45 3.57 -3.55 9.68
N SER A 46 3.76 -2.25 9.92
CA SER A 46 2.78 -1.41 10.59
C SER A 46 2.82 0.00 9.99
N LEU A 47 1.66 0.53 9.67
CA LEU A 47 1.48 1.86 9.09
C LEU A 47 0.50 2.66 9.93
N PHE A 48 0.58 3.99 9.87
CA PHE A 48 -0.34 4.90 10.56
C PHE A 48 -0.46 4.59 12.06
N GLU A 49 0.68 4.44 12.71
CA GLU A 49 0.76 4.12 14.16
C GLU A 49 0.01 2.85 14.55
N GLY A 50 0.04 1.85 13.66
CA GLY A 50 -0.59 0.57 13.95
C GLY A 50 -2.04 0.44 13.52
N ASP A 51 -2.63 1.50 12.94
CA ASP A 51 -3.98 1.41 12.39
C ASP A 51 -4.05 0.38 11.27
N ILE A 52 -2.95 0.19 10.54
CA ILE A 52 -2.83 -0.82 9.51
C ILE A 52 -1.61 -1.67 9.85
N SER A 53 -1.80 -2.97 9.91
CA SER A 53 -0.71 -3.91 10.14
C SER A 53 -0.93 -5.18 9.35
N GLY A 54 0.14 -5.95 9.16
CA GLY A 54 0.06 -7.21 8.44
C GLY A 54 1.43 -7.77 8.13
N ARG A 55 1.50 -8.49 7.03
CA ARG A 55 2.71 -9.18 6.62
C ARG A 55 2.97 -9.01 5.13
N ASN A 56 4.22 -8.78 4.77
CA ASN A 56 4.65 -8.76 3.37
C ASN A 56 4.72 -10.20 2.88
N ILE A 57 3.97 -10.53 1.82
CA ILE A 57 3.90 -11.89 1.27
C ILE A 57 4.83 -12.06 0.09
N LYS A 58 4.84 -11.08 -0.81
CA LYS A 58 5.67 -11.13 -2.00
C LYS A 58 6.23 -9.74 -2.30
N ILE A 59 7.52 -9.70 -2.58
CA ILE A 59 8.22 -8.47 -2.94
C ILE A 59 8.95 -8.70 -4.26
N GLU A 60 8.52 -8.00 -5.31
CA GLU A 60 9.26 -7.92 -6.56
C GLU A 60 9.69 -6.46 -6.72
N PRO A 61 10.98 -6.16 -6.50
CA PRO A 61 11.44 -4.77 -6.51
C PRO A 61 10.99 -4.01 -7.75
N ASN A 62 10.44 -2.83 -7.53
CA ASN A 62 9.98 -1.89 -8.55
C ASN A 62 8.80 -2.39 -9.41
N ARG A 63 8.20 -3.52 -9.08
CA ARG A 63 7.13 -4.12 -9.89
C ARG A 63 5.90 -4.53 -9.12
N GLN A 64 6.07 -5.21 -7.98
CA GLN A 64 4.91 -5.74 -7.27
C GLN A 64 5.15 -5.86 -5.77
N LEU A 65 4.11 -5.51 -5.01
CA LEU A 65 4.07 -5.70 -3.57
C LEU A 65 2.76 -6.40 -3.23
N VAL A 66 2.85 -7.55 -2.54
CA VAL A 66 1.68 -8.26 -2.06
C VAL A 66 1.74 -8.34 -0.54
N GLN A 67 0.67 -7.94 0.13
CA GLN A 67 0.59 -7.91 1.59
C GLN A 67 -0.70 -8.54 2.09
N GLU A 68 -0.61 -9.20 3.23
CA GLU A 68 -1.80 -9.52 4.02
C GLU A 68 -2.03 -8.37 5.00
N TRP A 69 -3.26 -7.87 5.07
CA TRP A 69 -3.66 -6.84 6.02
C TRP A 69 -4.56 -7.46 7.09
N ASP A 70 -4.23 -7.20 8.34
CA ASP A 70 -4.89 -7.80 9.50
C ASP A 70 -6.11 -6.96 9.92
N PHE A 71 -7.26 -7.60 10.06
CA PHE A 71 -8.48 -6.96 10.55
C PHE A 71 -8.85 -7.38 11.98
N GLY A 72 -7.95 -8.07 12.66
CA GLY A 72 -8.15 -8.46 14.06
C GLY A 72 -8.31 -9.96 14.26
N GLU A 73 -8.38 -10.36 15.54
CA GLU A 73 -8.49 -11.76 15.90
C GLU A 73 -9.76 -12.42 15.37
N GLY A 74 -9.62 -13.66 14.91
CA GLY A 74 -10.74 -14.43 14.41
C GLY A 74 -11.19 -14.05 13.01
N ARG A 75 -10.49 -13.13 12.34
CA ARG A 75 -10.79 -12.73 10.98
C ARG A 75 -9.68 -13.16 10.03
N GLU A 76 -10.07 -13.62 8.85
CA GLU A 76 -9.10 -13.88 7.81
C GLU A 76 -8.48 -12.57 7.35
N PRO A 77 -7.17 -12.55 7.08
CA PRO A 77 -6.55 -11.33 6.55
C PRO A 77 -7.07 -11.02 5.15
N SER A 78 -7.13 -9.75 4.83
CA SER A 78 -7.35 -9.32 3.45
C SER A 78 -6.01 -9.38 2.71
N VAL A 79 -6.05 -9.34 1.38
CA VAL A 79 -4.83 -9.38 0.57
C VAL A 79 -4.80 -8.15 -0.33
N VAL A 80 -3.70 -7.42 -0.24
CA VAL A 80 -3.43 -6.24 -1.05
C VAL A 80 -2.37 -6.57 -2.08
N THR A 81 -2.66 -6.31 -3.34
CA THR A 81 -1.69 -6.43 -4.42
C THR A 81 -1.53 -5.07 -5.09
N ILE A 82 -0.29 -4.60 -5.15
CA ILE A 82 0.06 -3.34 -5.78
C ILE A 82 1.01 -3.65 -6.93
N ASN A 83 0.58 -3.35 -8.15
CA ASN A 83 1.38 -3.54 -9.35
C ASN A 83 1.84 -2.19 -9.88
N LEU A 84 3.13 -2.09 -10.21
CA LEU A 84 3.74 -0.87 -10.71
C LEU A 84 4.21 -1.09 -12.15
N SER A 85 3.87 -0.15 -13.03
CA SER A 85 4.32 -0.17 -14.43
C SER A 85 4.85 1.21 -14.80
N GLY A 86 6.04 1.25 -15.40
CA GLY A 86 6.63 2.51 -15.85
C GLY A 86 5.96 3.05 -17.10
N GLU A 87 5.69 4.34 -17.12
CA GLU A 87 5.19 5.07 -18.29
C GLU A 87 6.01 6.35 -18.44
N GLY A 88 7.18 6.24 -19.10
CA GLY A 88 8.13 7.34 -19.14
C GLY A 88 8.70 7.61 -17.77
N GLN A 89 8.52 8.83 -17.24
CA GLN A 89 8.99 9.19 -15.90
C GLN A 89 7.88 9.08 -14.85
N LYS A 90 6.78 8.43 -15.23
CA LYS A 90 5.64 8.23 -14.33
C LYS A 90 5.46 6.76 -14.06
N THR A 91 4.68 6.45 -13.05
CA THR A 91 4.31 5.07 -12.71
C THR A 91 2.80 4.94 -12.71
N ARG A 92 2.32 3.94 -13.43
CA ARG A 92 0.94 3.50 -13.31
C ARG A 92 0.85 2.50 -12.17
N VAL A 93 -0.05 2.75 -11.24
CA VAL A 93 -0.27 1.90 -10.09
C VAL A 93 -1.62 1.21 -10.24
N GLU A 94 -1.62 -0.11 -10.11
CA GLU A 94 -2.87 -0.87 -10.08
C GLU A 94 -2.99 -1.52 -8.70
N LEU A 95 -4.06 -1.18 -7.99
CA LEU A 95 -4.35 -1.69 -6.66
C LEU A 95 -5.49 -2.69 -6.73
N GLU A 96 -5.28 -3.86 -6.09
CA GLU A 96 -6.35 -4.81 -5.82
C GLU A 96 -6.29 -5.17 -4.34
N HIS A 97 -7.42 -5.02 -3.65
CA HIS A 97 -7.55 -5.35 -2.25
C HIS A 97 -8.75 -6.29 -2.11
N ILE A 98 -8.48 -7.57 -1.88
CA ILE A 98 -9.52 -8.61 -1.82
C ILE A 98 -9.79 -9.03 -0.38
N HIS A 99 -10.93 -9.68 -0.15
CA HIS A 99 -11.39 -10.13 1.16
C HIS A 99 -11.53 -8.99 2.17
N VAL A 100 -12.00 -7.84 1.69
CA VAL A 100 -12.30 -6.70 2.57
C VAL A 100 -13.64 -6.96 3.25
N PRO A 101 -13.71 -6.86 4.59
CA PRO A 101 -14.98 -6.99 5.29
C PRO A 101 -16.00 -5.98 4.77
N ASP A 102 -17.25 -6.40 4.62
CA ASP A 102 -18.30 -5.55 4.05
C ASP A 102 -18.46 -4.24 4.84
N GLU A 103 -18.38 -4.30 6.16
CA GLU A 103 -18.50 -3.13 7.03
C GLU A 103 -17.34 -2.14 6.90
N ALA A 104 -16.21 -2.57 6.37
CA ALA A 104 -15.04 -1.71 6.18
C ALA A 104 -14.89 -1.21 4.75
N TYR A 105 -15.67 -1.73 3.82
CA TYR A 105 -15.46 -1.51 2.40
C TYR A 105 -15.43 -0.03 2.00
N GLU A 106 -16.46 0.73 2.35
CA GLU A 106 -16.53 2.14 1.93
C GLU A 106 -15.44 2.98 2.56
N GLU A 107 -15.11 2.72 3.82
CA GLU A 107 -14.05 3.41 4.52
C GLU A 107 -12.70 3.19 3.82
N PHE A 108 -12.42 1.95 3.40
CA PHE A 108 -11.17 1.63 2.71
C PHE A 108 -11.14 2.16 1.27
N VAL A 109 -12.28 2.19 0.57
CA VAL A 109 -12.33 2.80 -0.76
C VAL A 109 -11.89 4.27 -0.68
N VAL A 110 -12.42 5.01 0.30
CA VAL A 110 -12.05 6.41 0.52
C VAL A 110 -10.63 6.53 1.05
N GLY A 111 -10.28 5.70 2.03
CA GLY A 111 -8.97 5.75 2.69
C GLY A 111 -7.81 5.50 1.75
N TRP A 112 -7.93 4.54 0.85
CA TRP A 112 -6.90 4.28 -0.15
C TRP A 112 -6.57 5.52 -0.97
N ARG A 113 -7.58 6.28 -1.40
CA ARG A 113 -7.36 7.50 -2.18
C ARG A 113 -6.86 8.65 -1.29
N LYS A 114 -7.58 8.93 -0.21
CA LYS A 114 -7.36 10.13 0.59
C LYS A 114 -6.06 10.08 1.40
N TYR A 115 -5.82 8.98 2.09
CA TYR A 115 -4.71 8.89 3.05
C TYR A 115 -3.49 8.18 2.51
N TYR A 116 -3.64 7.39 1.46
CA TYR A 116 -2.56 6.59 0.91
C TYR A 116 -2.04 7.18 -0.40
N TRP A 117 -2.78 7.04 -1.49
CA TRP A 117 -2.27 7.43 -2.81
C TRP A 117 -2.20 8.92 -3.05
N ASN A 118 -3.14 9.72 -2.55
CA ASN A 118 -3.05 11.17 -2.65
C ASN A 118 -1.87 11.70 -1.83
N ALA A 119 -1.61 11.10 -0.66
CA ALA A 119 -0.46 11.46 0.16
C ALA A 119 0.86 11.16 -0.55
N ILE A 120 0.96 9.99 -1.20
CA ILE A 120 2.15 9.63 -1.98
C ILE A 120 2.29 10.57 -3.19
N SER A 121 1.19 10.86 -3.88
CA SER A 121 1.21 11.78 -5.00
C SER A 121 1.73 13.17 -4.60
N ASP A 122 1.28 13.67 -3.45
CA ASP A 122 1.74 14.95 -2.93
C ASP A 122 3.23 14.91 -2.55
N TYR A 123 3.68 13.80 -2.04
CA TYR A 123 5.10 13.60 -1.69
C TYR A 123 6.01 13.75 -2.91
N PHE A 124 5.54 13.38 -4.10
CA PHE A 124 6.32 13.46 -5.33
C PHE A 124 6.05 14.72 -6.18
N LYS A 125 5.38 15.69 -5.63
CA LYS A 125 5.17 16.97 -6.32
C LYS A 125 6.39 17.88 -6.26
#